data_c7204c1ea3be21b5062bcaecc79f8bb4
#
_entry.id   c7204c1ea3be21b5062bcaecc79f8bb4
#
_cell.length_a   1.000
_cell.length_b   1.000
_cell.length_c   1.000
_cell.angle_alpha   90.00
_cell.angle_beta   90.00
_cell.angle_gamma   90.00
#
_symmetry.space_group_name_H-M   'P 1'
#
loop_
_entity.id
_entity.type
_entity.pdbx_description
1 polymer ?
#
loop_
_entity_poly.entity_id
_entity_poly.type
_entity_poly.pdbx_seq_one_letter_code
_entity_poly.pdbx_strand_id
1 'polypeptide(L)'
;MRFSGNRNFVKRAATGIHIYAGNWDSEKGMPKATKKTIKYDDNCDEIRDRLNMLTSYLLRCWEQASEAGLEPDTLTKWMKDVEWTTRNEKTIIGGVETTIKIWELKSKAKLAQMEATRKAEQAKLENRFFLEVFEEYVDEQFANGVIGEVRKQNYRTGYGLWDRFEKSQGKRFKLNETTTSDIYAYRNFIINECDLWNAETKKPKARYESVYEEYPQIKSHGVKKRSLNYEVTQIKYIKAFWRWLLRVKKARLEDIFVTYTMDQAVYGTPYFFSNKDREKLYKADFSKNPDLAVQRDIFVFHSLVGCRVGDLLRMTKSNVVDGKFLQYVAGKTKNHSGRVVTVPLHPTAKAILKRYEKVAGDKLLPFVSIDKYNDCIKEMFKAVPKIDHVVTILDPVTRLEKQVKLSEVASSHMGRRNFCGNLYEAGFRDADIASMSGHAEGSRAISRYRKVSEKTKQKMINSL
;
A
#
# COMPACT_ATOMS: atom_id res chain seq x y z
N MET A 1 22.86 -49.73 -1.22
CA MET A 1 22.77 -49.98 -2.66
C MET A 1 24.07 -50.58 -3.16
N ARG A 2 24.03 -51.57 -4.03
CA ARG A 2 25.19 -52.20 -4.63
C ARG A 2 25.11 -51.99 -6.15
N PHE A 3 26.17 -51.46 -6.74
CA PHE A 3 26.33 -51.31 -8.18
C PHE A 3 27.46 -52.19 -8.68
N SER A 4 27.20 -52.99 -9.71
CA SER A 4 28.22 -53.86 -10.29
C SER A 4 28.23 -53.70 -11.81
N GLY A 5 29.33 -53.16 -12.37
CA GLY A 5 29.50 -52.91 -13.79
C GLY A 5 29.95 -54.21 -14.54
N ASN A 6 30.92 -54.91 -14.00
CA ASN A 6 31.34 -56.24 -14.43
C ASN A 6 31.78 -57.06 -13.22
N ARG A 7 32.20 -58.33 -13.40
CA ARG A 7 32.49 -59.25 -12.28
C ARG A 7 33.50 -58.72 -11.26
N ASN A 8 34.34 -57.78 -11.61
CA ASN A 8 35.42 -57.24 -10.76
C ASN A 8 35.10 -55.85 -10.16
N PHE A 9 33.97 -55.25 -10.48
CA PHE A 9 33.62 -53.93 -10.01
C PHE A 9 32.35 -53.91 -9.19
N VAL A 10 32.48 -53.70 -7.90
CA VAL A 10 31.34 -53.58 -6.98
C VAL A 10 31.56 -52.37 -6.06
N LYS A 11 30.64 -51.40 -6.11
CA LYS A 11 30.63 -50.26 -5.18
C LYS A 11 29.37 -50.32 -4.31
N ARG A 12 29.51 -49.91 -3.05
CA ARG A 12 28.43 -49.87 -2.09
C ARG A 12 28.40 -48.52 -1.40
N ALA A 13 27.22 -47.94 -1.21
CA ALA A 13 27.02 -46.74 -0.41
C ALA A 13 25.67 -46.79 0.30
N ALA A 14 25.59 -46.08 1.43
CA ALA A 14 24.31 -45.87 2.11
C ALA A 14 23.41 -44.97 1.25
N THR A 15 22.12 -45.32 1.18
CA THR A 15 21.11 -44.57 0.41
C THR A 15 20.43 -43.47 1.24
N GLY A 16 20.60 -43.49 2.56
CA GLY A 16 19.82 -42.63 3.48
C GLY A 16 18.33 -43.01 3.55
N ILE A 17 17.94 -44.17 2.98
CA ILE A 17 16.57 -44.66 3.00
C ILE A 17 16.53 -45.80 4.01
N HIS A 18 15.59 -45.70 4.96
CA HIS A 18 15.38 -46.70 5.99
C HIS A 18 14.05 -47.43 5.77
N ILE A 19 14.05 -48.74 6.02
CA ILE A 19 12.86 -49.61 5.93
C ILE A 19 12.95 -50.72 6.99
N TYR A 20 11.83 -51.10 7.55
CA TYR A 20 11.77 -52.26 8.42
C TYR A 20 12.19 -53.53 7.66
N ALA A 21 13.08 -54.33 8.24
CA ALA A 21 13.66 -55.49 7.57
C ALA A 21 12.60 -56.50 7.04
N GLY A 22 11.52 -56.67 7.80
CA GLY A 22 10.40 -57.53 7.38
C GLY A 22 9.60 -57.02 6.19
N ASN A 23 9.76 -55.76 5.80
CA ASN A 23 9.11 -55.15 4.63
C ASN A 23 10.02 -55.18 3.39
N TRP A 24 11.23 -55.69 3.49
CA TRP A 24 12.15 -55.85 2.39
C TRP A 24 12.00 -57.22 1.71
N ASP A 25 11.95 -57.25 0.39
CA ASP A 25 11.98 -58.44 -0.44
C ASP A 25 13.44 -58.64 -0.92
N SER A 26 14.11 -59.60 -0.30
CA SER A 26 15.54 -59.85 -0.57
C SER A 26 15.81 -60.47 -1.95
N GLU A 27 14.83 -61.15 -2.53
CA GLU A 27 14.96 -61.75 -3.86
C GLU A 27 14.86 -60.66 -4.94
N LYS A 28 13.91 -59.71 -4.76
CA LYS A 28 13.73 -58.62 -5.70
C LYS A 28 14.62 -57.42 -5.42
N GLY A 29 15.25 -57.38 -4.25
CA GLY A 29 16.04 -56.23 -3.83
C GLY A 29 15.24 -54.94 -3.69
N MET A 30 13.96 -55.00 -3.35
CA MET A 30 13.00 -53.90 -3.29
C MET A 30 12.01 -54.04 -2.12
N PRO A 31 11.33 -52.94 -1.70
CA PRO A 31 10.24 -53.06 -0.74
C PRO A 31 9.10 -53.94 -1.23
N LYS A 32 8.46 -54.66 -0.31
CA LYS A 32 7.30 -55.51 -0.61
C LYS A 32 6.14 -54.66 -1.20
N ALA A 33 5.48 -55.20 -2.22
CA ALA A 33 4.42 -54.51 -2.96
C ALA A 33 3.03 -54.66 -2.34
N THR A 34 2.80 -55.73 -1.56
CA THR A 34 1.46 -56.10 -1.09
C THR A 34 1.18 -55.55 0.31
N LYS A 35 0.18 -54.68 0.45
CA LYS A 35 -0.22 -54.09 1.76
C LYS A 35 -0.44 -55.10 2.88
N LYS A 36 -0.94 -56.31 2.56
CA LYS A 36 -1.16 -57.39 3.55
C LYS A 36 0.13 -57.94 4.19
N THR A 37 1.28 -57.74 3.56
CA THR A 37 2.59 -58.21 4.03
C THR A 37 3.46 -57.11 4.61
N ILE A 38 3.02 -55.86 4.55
CA ILE A 38 3.71 -54.71 5.08
C ILE A 38 3.40 -54.61 6.58
N LYS A 39 4.45 -54.50 7.40
CA LYS A 39 4.37 -54.29 8.85
C LYS A 39 4.87 -52.88 9.17
N TYR A 40 4.32 -52.29 10.22
CA TYR A 40 4.61 -50.92 10.59
C TYR A 40 4.24 -49.91 9.51
N ASP A 41 4.31 -48.63 9.78
CA ASP A 41 3.89 -47.53 8.90
C ASP A 41 4.90 -47.14 7.80
N ASP A 42 5.71 -48.15 7.31
CA ASP A 42 6.59 -47.90 6.19
C ASP A 42 5.78 -47.66 4.89
N ASN A 43 5.97 -46.50 4.28
CA ASN A 43 5.44 -46.23 2.95
C ASN A 43 6.31 -46.90 1.89
N CYS A 44 6.06 -48.22 1.67
CA CYS A 44 6.84 -49.05 0.75
C CYS A 44 6.79 -48.52 -0.70
N ASP A 45 5.72 -47.88 -1.11
CA ASP A 45 5.60 -47.31 -2.46
C ASP A 45 6.51 -46.08 -2.60
N GLU A 46 6.49 -45.18 -1.62
CA GLU A 46 7.40 -44.05 -1.58
C GLU A 46 8.88 -44.46 -1.56
N ILE A 47 9.19 -45.48 -0.75
CA ILE A 47 10.57 -46.00 -0.65
C ILE A 47 11.00 -46.62 -2.00
N ARG A 48 10.12 -47.31 -2.67
CA ARG A 48 10.36 -47.89 -4.00
C ARG A 48 10.63 -46.80 -5.03
N ASP A 49 9.82 -45.75 -5.04
CA ASP A 49 9.99 -44.62 -5.96
C ASP A 49 11.32 -43.92 -5.73
N ARG A 50 11.70 -43.68 -4.49
CA ARG A 50 13.01 -43.10 -4.14
C ARG A 50 14.17 -43.97 -4.57
N LEU A 51 14.07 -45.32 -4.43
CA LEU A 51 15.09 -46.24 -4.89
C LEU A 51 15.20 -46.25 -6.41
N ASN A 52 14.07 -46.21 -7.12
CA ASN A 52 14.05 -46.10 -8.58
C ASN A 52 14.68 -44.80 -9.07
N MET A 53 14.36 -43.68 -8.42
CA MET A 53 14.98 -42.36 -8.73
C MET A 53 16.52 -42.40 -8.54
N LEU A 54 16.98 -43.00 -7.44
CA LEU A 54 18.40 -43.15 -7.17
C LEU A 54 19.10 -44.05 -8.20
N THR A 55 18.47 -45.15 -8.56
CA THR A 55 18.98 -46.11 -9.58
C THR A 55 19.10 -45.38 -10.93
N SER A 56 18.07 -44.68 -11.36
CA SER A 56 18.08 -43.94 -12.63
C SER A 56 19.12 -42.81 -12.63
N TYR A 57 19.32 -42.15 -11.52
CA TYR A 57 20.37 -41.12 -11.37
C TYR A 57 21.76 -41.75 -11.54
N LEU A 58 22.05 -42.85 -10.84
CA LEU A 58 23.35 -43.51 -10.89
C LEU A 58 23.65 -44.11 -12.25
N LEU A 59 22.66 -44.66 -12.94
CA LEU A 59 22.82 -45.16 -14.30
C LEU A 59 23.21 -44.04 -15.26
N ARG A 60 22.52 -42.90 -15.22
CA ARG A 60 22.87 -41.74 -16.04
C ARG A 60 24.29 -41.23 -15.74
N CYS A 61 24.66 -41.15 -14.47
CA CYS A 61 26.02 -40.75 -14.07
C CYS A 61 27.07 -41.75 -14.62
N TRP A 62 26.75 -43.05 -14.60
CA TRP A 62 27.63 -44.07 -15.13
C TRP A 62 27.79 -44.00 -16.66
N GLU A 63 26.71 -43.79 -17.38
CA GLU A 63 26.73 -43.55 -18.84
C GLU A 63 27.60 -42.37 -19.20
N GLN A 64 27.38 -41.25 -18.55
CA GLN A 64 28.18 -40.01 -18.74
C GLN A 64 29.67 -40.20 -18.40
N ALA A 65 29.99 -40.98 -17.35
CA ALA A 65 31.35 -41.24 -16.97
C ALA A 65 32.03 -42.18 -18.00
N SER A 66 31.31 -43.17 -18.49
CA SER A 66 31.80 -44.10 -19.50
C SER A 66 32.10 -43.39 -20.83
N GLU A 67 31.20 -42.47 -21.25
CA GLU A 67 31.42 -41.64 -22.44
C GLU A 67 32.60 -40.71 -22.29
N ALA A 68 32.81 -40.16 -21.07
CA ALA A 68 33.90 -39.24 -20.76
C ALA A 68 35.25 -39.92 -20.40
N GLY A 69 35.29 -41.27 -20.39
CA GLY A 69 36.48 -42.04 -20.04
C GLY A 69 36.92 -41.89 -18.58
N LEU A 70 35.95 -41.62 -17.67
CA LEU A 70 36.24 -41.39 -16.25
C LEU A 70 36.37 -42.69 -15.47
N GLU A 71 37.27 -42.69 -14.47
CA GLU A 71 37.53 -43.84 -13.62
C GLU A 71 36.34 -44.20 -12.71
N PRO A 72 36.17 -45.52 -12.39
CA PRO A 72 35.07 -46.02 -11.55
C PRO A 72 34.91 -45.33 -10.17
N ASP A 73 35.96 -44.75 -9.59
CA ASP A 73 35.89 -44.08 -8.32
C ASP A 73 35.03 -42.81 -8.34
N THR A 74 34.79 -42.26 -9.53
CA THR A 74 33.84 -41.16 -9.74
C THR A 74 32.42 -41.52 -9.32
N LEU A 75 32.00 -42.80 -9.54
CA LEU A 75 30.70 -43.29 -9.11
C LEU A 75 30.51 -43.22 -7.59
N THR A 76 31.54 -43.49 -6.81
CA THR A 76 31.52 -43.37 -5.34
C THR A 76 31.33 -41.92 -4.90
N LYS A 77 31.93 -40.96 -5.60
CA LYS A 77 31.69 -39.53 -5.36
C LYS A 77 30.25 -39.18 -5.64
N TRP A 78 29.68 -39.60 -6.76
CA TRP A 78 28.27 -39.34 -7.10
C TRP A 78 27.30 -39.95 -6.11
N MET A 79 27.53 -41.20 -5.65
CA MET A 79 26.70 -41.84 -4.62
C MET A 79 26.71 -41.07 -3.29
N LYS A 80 27.79 -40.38 -2.96
CA LYS A 80 27.94 -39.55 -1.76
C LYS A 80 27.44 -38.12 -1.97
N ASP A 81 27.35 -37.67 -3.22
CA ASP A 81 26.97 -36.28 -3.56
C ASP A 81 25.45 -36.06 -3.58
N VAL A 82 24.65 -37.10 -3.46
CA VAL A 82 23.19 -36.99 -3.55
C VAL A 82 22.55 -36.58 -2.22
N GLU A 83 21.52 -35.78 -2.33
CA GLU A 83 20.68 -35.31 -1.22
C GLU A 83 19.21 -35.43 -1.58
N TRP A 84 18.42 -35.92 -0.64
CA TRP A 84 16.97 -35.99 -0.76
C TRP A 84 16.36 -34.67 -0.34
N THR A 85 15.55 -34.12 -1.24
CA THR A 85 14.73 -32.92 -0.97
C THR A 85 13.27 -33.22 -1.23
N THR A 86 12.38 -32.38 -0.73
CA THR A 86 10.96 -32.50 -0.99
C THR A 86 10.38 -31.18 -1.46
N ARG A 87 9.41 -31.25 -2.36
CA ARG A 87 8.54 -30.11 -2.69
C ARG A 87 7.08 -30.49 -2.49
N ASN A 88 6.28 -29.49 -2.16
CA ASN A 88 4.83 -29.67 -2.09
C ASN A 88 4.23 -29.29 -3.45
N GLU A 89 3.36 -30.15 -3.97
CA GLU A 89 2.62 -29.89 -5.19
C GLU A 89 1.13 -30.00 -4.91
N LYS A 90 0.36 -29.04 -5.40
CA LYS A 90 -1.09 -29.06 -5.32
C LYS A 90 -1.64 -29.87 -6.48
N THR A 91 -2.48 -30.83 -6.19
CA THR A 91 -3.18 -31.65 -7.18
C THR A 91 -4.63 -31.88 -6.78
N ILE A 92 -5.47 -32.26 -7.73
CA ILE A 92 -6.87 -32.62 -7.46
C ILE A 92 -7.00 -34.10 -7.39
N ILE A 93 -7.35 -34.64 -6.22
CA ILE A 93 -7.60 -36.06 -6.01
C ILE A 93 -9.08 -36.22 -5.60
N GLY A 94 -9.84 -36.95 -6.40
CA GLY A 94 -11.26 -37.16 -6.13
C GLY A 94 -12.11 -35.89 -6.08
N GLY A 95 -11.71 -34.81 -6.82
CA GLY A 95 -12.39 -33.55 -6.85
C GLY A 95 -12.00 -32.58 -5.72
N VAL A 96 -11.05 -32.96 -4.84
CA VAL A 96 -10.57 -32.13 -3.73
C VAL A 96 -9.14 -31.67 -3.99
N GLU A 97 -8.84 -30.38 -3.83
CA GLU A 97 -7.47 -29.87 -3.90
C GLU A 97 -6.66 -30.44 -2.72
N THR A 98 -5.65 -31.24 -3.04
CA THR A 98 -4.80 -31.92 -2.06
C THR A 98 -3.35 -31.53 -2.29
N THR A 99 -2.61 -31.28 -1.21
CA THR A 99 -1.17 -31.03 -1.27
C THR A 99 -0.44 -32.37 -1.09
N ILE A 100 0.30 -32.81 -2.13
CA ILE A 100 1.14 -33.99 -2.07
C ILE A 100 2.61 -33.60 -1.94
N LYS A 101 3.37 -34.44 -1.22
CA LYS A 101 4.80 -34.29 -1.03
C LYS A 101 5.54 -35.12 -2.09
N ILE A 102 6.30 -34.46 -2.93
CA ILE A 102 7.11 -35.07 -3.97
C ILE A 102 8.57 -35.14 -3.53
N TRP A 103 9.18 -36.28 -3.58
CA TRP A 103 10.60 -36.45 -3.35
C TRP A 103 11.41 -36.12 -4.60
N GLU A 104 12.52 -35.40 -4.40
CA GLU A 104 13.48 -35.09 -5.45
C GLU A 104 14.89 -35.44 -4.99
N LEU A 105 15.68 -35.99 -5.91
CA LEU A 105 17.08 -36.31 -5.71
C LEU A 105 17.93 -35.21 -6.35
N LYS A 106 18.77 -34.55 -5.58
CA LYS A 106 19.61 -33.43 -6.05
C LYS A 106 21.08 -33.69 -5.70
N SER A 107 22.00 -33.21 -6.53
CA SER A 107 23.43 -33.17 -6.23
C SER A 107 23.70 -32.15 -5.14
N LYS A 108 24.42 -32.53 -4.09
CA LYS A 108 24.86 -31.62 -3.02
C LYS A 108 25.75 -30.49 -3.56
N ALA A 109 26.63 -30.82 -4.50
CA ALA A 109 27.50 -29.84 -5.15
C ALA A 109 26.68 -28.79 -5.91
N LYS A 110 25.65 -29.24 -6.67
CA LYS A 110 24.76 -28.35 -7.40
C LYS A 110 23.92 -27.49 -6.45
N LEU A 111 23.41 -28.07 -5.36
CA LEU A 111 22.68 -27.31 -4.34
C LEU A 111 23.57 -26.26 -3.68
N ALA A 112 24.80 -26.64 -3.30
CA ALA A 112 25.77 -25.72 -2.71
C ALA A 112 26.14 -24.59 -3.68
N GLN A 113 26.32 -24.90 -4.98
CA GLN A 113 26.56 -23.88 -6.00
C GLN A 113 25.40 -22.92 -6.15
N MET A 114 24.15 -23.45 -6.23
CA MET A 114 22.94 -22.61 -6.30
C MET A 114 22.80 -21.72 -5.06
N GLU A 115 23.11 -22.24 -3.89
CA GLU A 115 23.07 -21.47 -2.64
C GLU A 115 24.16 -20.40 -2.60
N ALA A 116 25.39 -20.74 -3.06
CA ALA A 116 26.47 -19.77 -3.18
C ALA A 116 26.13 -18.65 -4.17
N THR A 117 25.58 -18.99 -5.34
CA THR A 117 25.12 -18.01 -6.32
C THR A 117 24.04 -17.10 -5.73
N ARG A 118 23.05 -17.69 -5.06
CA ARG A 118 21.99 -16.92 -4.39
C ARG A 118 22.55 -15.99 -3.31
N LYS A 119 23.51 -16.45 -2.51
CA LYS A 119 24.18 -15.62 -1.50
C LYS A 119 24.95 -14.46 -2.15
N ALA A 120 25.64 -14.73 -3.26
CA ALA A 120 26.36 -13.70 -4.00
C ALA A 120 25.42 -12.65 -4.61
N GLU A 121 24.31 -13.07 -5.20
CA GLU A 121 23.27 -12.17 -5.72
C GLU A 121 22.63 -11.31 -4.62
N GLN A 122 22.32 -11.92 -3.46
CA GLN A 122 21.82 -11.20 -2.30
C GLN A 122 22.84 -10.16 -1.80
N ALA A 123 24.11 -10.55 -1.63
CA ALA A 123 25.17 -9.63 -1.21
C ALA A 123 25.35 -8.48 -2.21
N LYS A 124 25.24 -8.77 -3.52
CA LYS A 124 25.28 -7.75 -4.56
C LYS A 124 24.12 -6.78 -4.45
N LEU A 125 22.90 -7.25 -4.20
CA LEU A 125 21.72 -6.41 -3.96
C LEU A 125 21.92 -5.53 -2.72
N GLU A 126 22.35 -6.12 -1.62
CA GLU A 126 22.53 -5.45 -0.33
C GLU A 126 23.55 -4.31 -0.35
N ASN A 127 24.54 -4.40 -1.24
CA ASN A 127 25.59 -3.37 -1.42
C ASN A 127 25.17 -2.25 -2.40
N ARG A 128 23.96 -2.28 -2.94
CA ARG A 128 23.45 -1.24 -3.85
C ARG A 128 22.99 -0.01 -3.08
N PHE A 129 22.94 1.11 -3.78
CA PHE A 129 22.43 2.35 -3.22
C PHE A 129 20.91 2.31 -3.02
N PHE A 130 20.48 2.90 -1.92
CA PHE A 130 19.10 2.91 -1.48
C PHE A 130 18.14 3.43 -2.55
N LEU A 131 18.42 4.60 -3.14
CA LEU A 131 17.57 5.23 -4.12
C LEU A 131 17.44 4.45 -5.42
N GLU A 132 18.51 3.80 -5.87
CA GLU A 132 18.47 2.98 -7.09
C GLU A 132 17.46 1.81 -6.93
N VAL A 133 17.56 1.13 -5.80
CA VAL A 133 16.66 -0.02 -5.53
C VAL A 133 15.25 0.44 -5.15
N PHE A 134 15.11 1.63 -4.56
CA PHE A 134 13.81 2.21 -4.28
C PHE A 134 13.05 2.57 -5.57
N GLU A 135 13.74 3.08 -6.58
CA GLU A 135 13.15 3.36 -7.88
C GLU A 135 12.67 2.07 -8.58
N GLU A 136 13.50 1.02 -8.58
CA GLU A 136 13.12 -0.30 -9.08
C GLU A 136 11.90 -0.86 -8.34
N TYR A 137 11.84 -0.70 -7.01
CA TYR A 137 10.67 -1.09 -6.23
C TYR A 137 9.40 -0.39 -6.72
N VAL A 138 9.45 0.92 -6.91
CA VAL A 138 8.29 1.70 -7.33
C VAL A 138 7.82 1.27 -8.72
N ASP A 139 8.77 1.06 -9.65
CA ASP A 139 8.45 0.64 -11.01
C ASP A 139 7.91 -0.79 -11.05
N GLU A 140 8.47 -1.72 -10.26
CA GLU A 140 7.95 -3.09 -10.14
C GLU A 140 6.52 -3.10 -9.57
N GLN A 141 6.25 -2.32 -8.50
CA GLN A 141 4.91 -2.24 -7.92
C GLN A 141 3.90 -1.64 -8.91
N PHE A 142 4.32 -0.68 -9.70
CA PHE A 142 3.47 -0.06 -10.73
C PHE A 142 3.21 -1.01 -11.90
N ALA A 143 4.24 -1.66 -12.43
CA ALA A 143 4.13 -2.63 -13.53
C ALA A 143 3.22 -3.82 -13.16
N ASN A 144 3.28 -4.26 -11.90
CA ASN A 144 2.44 -5.34 -11.37
C ASN A 144 1.02 -4.88 -10.98
N GLY A 145 0.65 -3.61 -11.20
CA GLY A 145 -0.67 -3.09 -10.88
C GLY A 145 -0.97 -2.97 -9.37
N VAL A 146 0.03 -3.13 -8.50
CA VAL A 146 -0.12 -3.02 -7.04
C VAL A 146 -0.37 -1.57 -6.62
N ILE A 147 0.24 -0.63 -7.33
CA ILE A 147 0.03 0.80 -7.13
C ILE A 147 -0.44 1.47 -8.44
N GLY A 148 -1.34 2.45 -8.32
CA GLY A 148 -1.75 3.28 -9.45
C GLY A 148 -0.89 4.54 -9.60
N GLU A 149 -1.13 5.31 -10.68
CA GLU A 149 -0.35 6.49 -11.07
C GLU A 149 -0.16 7.51 -9.94
N VAL A 150 -1.25 7.87 -9.23
CA VAL A 150 -1.20 8.82 -8.11
C VAL A 150 -0.25 8.32 -7.00
N ARG A 151 -0.24 7.03 -6.73
CA ARG A 151 0.64 6.45 -5.72
C ARG A 151 2.09 6.43 -6.20
N LYS A 152 2.32 6.12 -7.48
CA LYS A 152 3.63 6.21 -8.12
C LYS A 152 4.20 7.62 -7.99
N GLN A 153 3.40 8.65 -8.29
CA GLN A 153 3.80 10.05 -8.13
C GLN A 153 4.14 10.42 -6.67
N ASN A 154 3.38 9.89 -5.70
CA ASN A 154 3.69 10.09 -4.28
C ASN A 154 5.02 9.44 -3.88
N TYR A 155 5.34 8.27 -4.39
CA TYR A 155 6.65 7.64 -4.19
C TYR A 155 7.80 8.44 -4.83
N ARG A 156 7.60 8.99 -6.04
CA ARG A 156 8.57 9.89 -6.69
C ARG A 156 8.84 11.14 -5.85
N THR A 157 7.81 11.71 -5.23
CA THR A 157 7.97 12.81 -4.27
C THR A 157 8.82 12.38 -3.06
N GLY A 158 8.61 11.15 -2.56
CA GLY A 158 9.41 10.55 -1.50
C GLY A 158 10.86 10.30 -1.93
N TYR A 159 11.09 9.85 -3.18
CA TYR A 159 12.41 9.72 -3.78
C TYR A 159 13.18 11.05 -3.73
N GLY A 160 12.59 12.13 -4.27
CA GLY A 160 13.23 13.44 -4.26
C GLY A 160 13.49 13.99 -2.85
N LEU A 161 12.66 13.59 -1.87
CA LEU A 161 12.88 13.97 -0.48
C LEU A 161 14.07 13.22 0.15
N TRP A 162 14.21 11.92 -0.14
CA TRP A 162 15.35 11.12 0.32
C TRP A 162 16.66 11.56 -0.37
N ASP A 163 16.62 11.87 -1.66
CA ASP A 163 17.76 12.37 -2.40
C ASP A 163 18.31 13.69 -1.80
N ARG A 164 17.41 14.62 -1.46
CA ARG A 164 17.81 15.86 -0.76
C ARG A 164 18.35 15.58 0.65
N PHE A 165 17.82 14.57 1.32
CA PHE A 165 18.39 14.12 2.59
C PHE A 165 19.81 13.60 2.42
N GLU A 166 20.07 12.68 1.48
CA GLU A 166 21.43 12.18 1.17
C GLU A 166 22.39 13.33 0.90
N LYS A 167 22.00 14.26 0.04
CA LYS A 167 22.81 15.45 -0.30
C LYS A 167 23.05 16.35 0.91
N SER A 168 22.08 16.53 1.78
CA SER A 168 22.22 17.31 3.01
C SER A 168 23.21 16.67 3.99
N GLN A 169 23.36 15.35 3.94
CA GLN A 169 24.33 14.60 4.75
C GLN A 169 25.70 14.48 4.08
N GLY A 170 25.82 14.84 2.79
CA GLY A 170 27.03 14.62 1.99
C GLY A 170 27.36 13.13 1.82
N LYS A 171 26.35 12.25 1.90
CA LYS A 171 26.51 10.79 1.89
C LYS A 171 25.40 10.15 1.07
N ARG A 172 25.73 9.16 0.24
CA ARG A 172 24.76 8.25 -0.34
C ARG A 172 24.64 7.00 0.54
N PHE A 173 23.41 6.54 0.76
CA PHE A 173 23.16 5.37 1.60
C PHE A 173 23.11 4.11 0.75
N LYS A 174 23.86 3.07 1.17
CA LYS A 174 23.67 1.71 0.69
C LYS A 174 22.69 0.96 1.58
N LEU A 175 22.04 -0.07 1.04
CA LEU A 175 21.04 -0.83 1.79
C LEU A 175 21.63 -1.48 3.05
N ASN A 176 22.83 -2.08 2.95
CA ASN A 176 23.50 -2.74 4.08
C ASN A 176 24.12 -1.78 5.10
N GLU A 177 24.22 -0.49 4.78
CA GLU A 177 24.73 0.55 5.68
C GLU A 177 23.62 1.37 6.32
N THR A 178 22.37 1.20 5.87
CA THR A 178 21.21 1.96 6.36
C THR A 178 20.73 1.39 7.69
N THR A 179 20.65 2.24 8.70
CA THR A 179 20.30 1.87 10.08
C THR A 179 19.00 2.53 10.55
N THR A 180 18.47 2.10 11.70
CA THR A 180 17.36 2.77 12.37
C THR A 180 17.69 4.22 12.71
N SER A 181 18.96 4.54 13.04
CA SER A 181 19.41 5.91 13.30
C SER A 181 19.27 6.80 12.07
N ASP A 182 19.55 6.26 10.87
CA ASP A 182 19.38 7.01 9.62
C ASP A 182 17.91 7.31 9.33
N ILE A 183 16.98 6.42 9.72
CA ILE A 183 15.56 6.70 9.61
C ILE A 183 15.13 7.82 10.56
N TYR A 184 15.66 7.89 11.79
CA TYR A 184 15.43 9.02 12.68
C TYR A 184 16.06 10.33 12.13
N ALA A 185 17.24 10.26 11.54
CA ALA A 185 17.87 11.41 10.88
C ALA A 185 17.03 11.91 9.68
N TYR A 186 16.52 10.98 8.86
CA TYR A 186 15.62 11.31 7.76
C TYR A 186 14.31 11.94 8.26
N ARG A 187 13.71 11.40 9.32
CA ARG A 187 12.56 11.99 9.98
C ARG A 187 12.81 13.45 10.40
N ASN A 188 13.92 13.67 11.07
CA ASN A 188 14.32 15.02 11.50
C ASN A 188 14.54 15.96 10.31
N PHE A 189 15.13 15.47 9.23
CA PHE A 189 15.28 16.22 7.99
C PHE A 189 13.92 16.60 7.39
N ILE A 190 12.95 15.69 7.32
CA ILE A 190 11.60 15.98 6.82
C ILE A 190 10.96 17.15 7.58
N ILE A 191 11.08 17.15 8.90
CA ILE A 191 10.47 18.17 9.76
C ILE A 191 11.17 19.52 9.61
N ASN A 192 12.49 19.51 9.51
CA ASN A 192 13.34 20.70 9.64
C ASN A 192 13.95 21.16 8.31
N GLU A 193 13.62 20.56 7.16
CA GLU A 193 14.15 20.98 5.86
C GLU A 193 13.86 22.46 5.59
N CYS A 194 12.71 22.99 6.06
CA CYS A 194 12.38 24.40 5.95
C CYS A 194 13.40 25.33 6.64
N ASP A 195 14.10 24.86 7.67
CA ASP A 195 15.09 25.65 8.40
C ASP A 195 16.43 25.77 7.63
N LEU A 196 16.57 25.02 6.54
CA LEU A 196 17.67 25.14 5.58
C LEU A 196 17.43 26.28 4.58
N TRP A 197 16.27 26.90 4.64
CA TRP A 197 15.88 28.07 3.87
C TRP A 197 16.00 29.35 4.71
N ASN A 198 16.62 30.39 4.14
CA ASN A 198 16.65 31.68 4.79
C ASN A 198 15.38 32.49 4.40
N ALA A 199 14.48 32.67 5.35
CA ALA A 199 13.21 33.36 5.13
C ALA A 199 13.38 34.81 4.73
N GLU A 200 14.43 35.50 5.21
CA GLU A 200 14.68 36.93 4.96
C GLU A 200 15.16 37.16 3.53
N THR A 201 16.13 36.37 3.09
CA THR A 201 16.71 36.52 1.74
C THR A 201 15.96 35.68 0.69
N LYS A 202 15.02 34.84 1.10
CA LYS A 202 14.31 33.85 0.25
C LYS A 202 15.26 32.95 -0.55
N LYS A 203 16.41 32.63 0.03
CA LYS A 203 17.46 31.79 -0.57
C LYS A 203 17.79 30.61 0.35
N PRO A 204 18.31 29.51 -0.19
CA PRO A 204 18.84 28.43 0.64
C PRO A 204 20.05 28.94 1.44
N LYS A 205 20.30 28.32 2.60
CA LYS A 205 21.54 28.51 3.31
C LYS A 205 22.70 27.94 2.49
N ALA A 206 23.88 28.52 2.55
CA ALA A 206 25.04 28.17 1.71
C ALA A 206 25.31 26.66 1.62
N ARG A 207 25.21 25.96 2.76
CA ARG A 207 25.38 24.48 2.83
C ARG A 207 24.33 23.68 2.05
N TYR A 208 23.26 24.31 1.60
CA TYR A 208 22.15 23.65 0.91
C TYR A 208 21.91 24.24 -0.49
N GLU A 209 22.74 25.13 -0.93
CA GLU A 209 22.58 25.88 -2.18
C GLU A 209 22.68 24.95 -3.41
N SER A 210 23.67 24.08 -3.44
CA SER A 210 23.84 23.10 -4.51
C SER A 210 22.64 22.14 -4.65
N VAL A 211 22.02 21.76 -3.53
CA VAL A 211 20.83 20.90 -3.53
C VAL A 211 19.64 21.60 -4.23
N TYR A 212 19.46 22.90 -3.95
CA TYR A 212 18.35 23.65 -4.56
C TYR A 212 18.56 23.96 -6.04
N GLU A 213 19.79 23.97 -6.54
CA GLU A 213 20.04 24.13 -7.97
C GLU A 213 19.49 22.98 -8.78
N GLU A 214 19.52 21.75 -8.24
CA GLU A 214 18.96 20.57 -8.87
C GLU A 214 17.42 20.47 -8.74
N TYR A 215 16.81 21.29 -7.87
CA TYR A 215 15.37 21.30 -7.60
C TYR A 215 14.74 22.69 -7.86
N PRO A 216 14.62 23.13 -9.11
CA PRO A 216 14.17 24.49 -9.44
C PRO A 216 12.79 24.85 -8.91
N GLN A 217 11.88 23.87 -8.76
CA GLN A 217 10.56 24.10 -8.18
C GLN A 217 10.64 24.49 -6.68
N ILE A 218 11.61 23.95 -5.96
CA ILE A 218 11.86 24.27 -4.56
C ILE A 218 12.56 25.62 -4.48
N LYS A 219 13.47 25.91 -5.41
CA LYS A 219 14.17 27.19 -5.53
C LYS A 219 13.19 28.37 -5.65
N SER A 220 12.12 28.21 -6.44
CA SER A 220 11.14 29.29 -6.66
C SER A 220 10.19 29.53 -5.48
N HIS A 221 9.85 28.51 -4.70
CA HIS A 221 8.80 28.55 -3.68
C HIS A 221 9.31 28.34 -2.24
N GLY A 222 10.59 27.97 -2.07
CA GLY A 222 11.14 27.53 -0.79
C GLY A 222 10.53 26.21 -0.29
N VAL A 223 10.95 25.82 0.90
CA VAL A 223 10.38 24.65 1.58
C VAL A 223 9.47 25.13 2.70
N LYS A 224 8.19 24.81 2.59
CA LYS A 224 7.23 25.07 3.66
C LYS A 224 7.40 24.04 4.79
N LYS A 225 7.15 24.48 6.02
CA LYS A 225 7.10 23.59 7.18
C LYS A 225 6.05 22.50 6.95
N ARG A 226 6.43 21.24 7.15
CA ARG A 226 5.57 20.10 6.86
C ARG A 226 4.80 19.65 8.08
N SER A 227 3.62 19.10 7.86
CA SER A 227 2.85 18.50 8.94
C SER A 227 3.47 17.19 9.42
N LEU A 228 3.29 16.87 10.71
CA LEU A 228 3.73 15.60 11.26
C LEU A 228 3.04 14.40 10.59
N ASN A 229 1.82 14.54 10.07
CA ASN A 229 1.16 13.49 9.30
C ASN A 229 1.81 13.26 7.92
N TYR A 230 2.44 14.28 7.34
CA TYR A 230 3.24 14.14 6.13
C TYR A 230 4.49 13.30 6.41
N GLU A 231 5.21 13.60 7.49
CA GLU A 231 6.35 12.82 7.94
C GLU A 231 5.98 11.34 8.12
N VAL A 232 4.93 11.04 8.90
CA VAL A 232 4.42 9.66 9.09
C VAL A 232 4.14 8.97 7.75
N THR A 233 3.66 9.70 6.76
CA THR A 233 3.37 9.14 5.42
C THR A 233 4.65 8.79 4.68
N GLN A 234 5.67 9.64 4.72
CA GLN A 234 6.96 9.39 4.07
C GLN A 234 7.67 8.19 4.70
N ILE A 235 7.70 8.11 6.03
CA ILE A 235 8.27 6.94 6.72
C ILE A 235 7.53 5.64 6.37
N LYS A 236 6.21 5.68 6.20
CA LYS A 236 5.44 4.50 5.74
C LYS A 236 5.86 4.03 4.35
N TYR A 237 6.25 4.93 3.45
CA TYR A 237 6.77 4.55 2.13
C TYR A 237 8.09 3.80 2.25
N ILE A 238 9.01 4.32 3.05
CA ILE A 238 10.29 3.64 3.32
C ILE A 238 10.05 2.27 3.98
N LYS A 239 9.15 2.20 4.96
CA LYS A 239 8.80 0.93 5.62
C LYS A 239 8.21 -0.10 4.66
N ALA A 240 7.39 0.33 3.70
CA ALA A 240 6.83 -0.57 2.68
C ALA A 240 7.92 -1.11 1.75
N PHE A 241 8.83 -0.25 1.32
CA PHE A 241 10.00 -0.62 0.54
C PHE A 241 10.90 -1.59 1.29
N TRP A 242 11.25 -1.31 2.55
CA TRP A 242 12.11 -2.17 3.36
C TRP A 242 11.51 -3.57 3.55
N ARG A 243 10.19 -3.63 3.80
CA ARG A 243 9.46 -4.90 3.87
C ARG A 243 9.48 -5.69 2.58
N TRP A 244 9.44 -5.02 1.44
CA TRP A 244 9.57 -5.68 0.14
C TRP A 244 10.98 -6.26 -0.05
N LEU A 245 12.04 -5.55 0.34
CA LEU A 245 13.41 -6.07 0.34
C LEU A 245 13.51 -7.37 1.16
N LEU A 246 13.01 -7.35 2.39
CA LEU A 246 13.10 -8.50 3.30
C LEU A 246 12.22 -9.67 2.86
N ARG A 247 10.98 -9.41 2.44
CA ARG A 247 9.98 -10.46 2.21
C ARG A 247 9.94 -10.97 0.78
N VAL A 248 10.09 -10.08 -0.20
CA VAL A 248 10.00 -10.42 -1.63
C VAL A 248 11.38 -10.71 -2.21
N LYS A 249 12.33 -9.81 -2.05
CA LYS A 249 13.71 -9.98 -2.54
C LYS A 249 14.55 -10.88 -1.63
N LYS A 250 14.07 -11.22 -0.42
CA LYS A 250 14.77 -12.07 0.55
C LYS A 250 16.16 -11.56 0.89
N ALA A 251 16.35 -10.23 0.87
CA ALA A 251 17.59 -9.59 1.29
C ALA A 251 17.90 -9.91 2.76
N ARG A 252 19.18 -10.12 3.08
CA ARG A 252 19.66 -10.45 4.43
C ARG A 252 20.02 -9.17 5.19
N LEU A 253 19.13 -8.20 5.17
CA LEU A 253 19.26 -6.93 5.87
C LEU A 253 18.62 -7.02 7.25
N GLU A 254 19.12 -6.23 8.17
CA GLU A 254 18.44 -6.00 9.43
C GLU A 254 17.11 -5.27 9.19
N ASP A 255 16.04 -5.66 9.90
CA ASP A 255 14.79 -4.90 9.86
C ASP A 255 14.89 -3.65 10.73
N ILE A 256 15.34 -2.56 10.12
CA ILE A 256 15.52 -1.25 10.76
C ILE A 256 14.23 -0.68 11.38
N PHE A 257 13.08 -1.28 11.10
CA PHE A 257 11.78 -0.88 11.65
C PHE A 257 11.36 -1.68 12.88
N VAL A 258 12.13 -2.65 13.36
CA VAL A 258 11.86 -3.37 14.61
C VAL A 258 11.99 -2.44 15.81
N THR A 259 13.07 -1.66 15.85
CA THR A 259 13.37 -0.73 16.93
C THR A 259 12.87 0.70 16.68
N TYR A 260 12.41 0.99 15.46
CA TYR A 260 11.87 2.31 15.11
C TYR A 260 10.46 2.53 15.66
N THR A 261 10.32 3.52 16.55
CA THR A 261 9.00 3.93 17.05
C THR A 261 8.32 4.86 16.04
N MET A 262 7.29 4.34 15.38
CA MET A 262 6.54 5.08 14.38
C MET A 262 5.42 5.90 15.02
N ASP A 263 5.42 7.20 14.75
CA ASP A 263 4.32 8.07 15.13
C ASP A 263 3.02 7.69 14.43
N GLN A 264 1.89 7.96 15.08
CA GLN A 264 0.58 7.79 14.47
C GLN A 264 0.09 9.12 13.88
N ALA A 265 -0.60 9.01 12.74
CA ALA A 265 -1.27 10.16 12.17
C ALA A 265 -2.40 10.63 13.10
N VAL A 266 -2.38 11.92 13.45
CA VAL A 266 -3.38 12.54 14.32
C VAL A 266 -4.27 13.45 13.49
N TYR A 267 -5.57 13.34 13.72
CA TYR A 267 -6.59 14.16 13.07
C TYR A 267 -7.34 14.94 14.14
N GLY A 268 -7.45 16.24 13.96
CA GLY A 268 -8.20 17.11 14.86
C GLY A 268 -9.71 16.84 14.82
N THR A 269 -10.43 17.50 15.71
CA THR A 269 -11.90 17.48 15.73
C THR A 269 -12.45 17.98 14.40
N PRO A 270 -13.41 17.27 13.79
CA PRO A 270 -14.02 17.71 12.55
C PRO A 270 -14.82 18.99 12.76
N TYR A 271 -14.69 19.91 11.83
CA TYR A 271 -15.49 21.14 11.75
C TYR A 271 -16.37 21.11 10.51
N PHE A 272 -17.57 21.59 10.65
CA PHE A 272 -18.54 21.77 9.58
C PHE A 272 -19.55 22.86 10.00
N PHE A 273 -20.36 23.33 9.07
CA PHE A 273 -21.37 24.35 9.32
C PHE A 273 -22.77 23.72 9.35
N SER A 274 -23.71 24.38 10.02
CA SER A 274 -25.05 23.85 10.22
C SER A 274 -25.90 23.88 8.94
N ASN A 275 -26.98 23.07 8.92
CA ASN A 275 -27.97 23.14 7.84
C ASN A 275 -28.56 24.55 7.68
N LYS A 276 -28.77 25.31 8.79
CA LYS A 276 -29.22 26.69 8.76
C LYS A 276 -28.21 27.62 8.06
N ASP A 277 -26.93 27.43 8.30
CA ASP A 277 -25.88 28.21 7.65
C ASP A 277 -25.73 27.85 6.17
N ARG A 278 -25.97 26.59 5.79
CA ARG A 278 -26.06 26.20 4.38
C ARG A 278 -27.19 26.94 3.65
N GLU A 279 -28.34 27.08 4.28
CA GLU A 279 -29.45 27.84 3.73
C GLU A 279 -29.12 29.32 3.60
N LYS A 280 -28.47 29.94 4.61
CA LYS A 280 -27.99 31.32 4.54
C LYS A 280 -27.00 31.50 3.38
N LEU A 281 -26.05 30.57 3.23
CA LEU A 281 -25.10 30.61 2.13
C LEU A 281 -25.82 30.49 0.76
N TYR A 282 -26.79 29.59 0.62
CA TYR A 282 -27.53 29.40 -0.61
C TYR A 282 -28.33 30.65 -1.01
N LYS A 283 -28.88 31.37 -0.01
CA LYS A 283 -29.67 32.60 -0.21
C LYS A 283 -28.82 33.87 -0.27
N ALA A 284 -27.52 33.78 -0.02
CA ALA A 284 -26.65 34.94 -0.04
C ALA A 284 -26.56 35.55 -1.45
N ASP A 285 -26.56 36.88 -1.51
CA ASP A 285 -26.46 37.61 -2.77
C ASP A 285 -25.01 37.66 -3.25
N PHE A 286 -24.76 37.07 -4.40
CA PHE A 286 -23.49 37.10 -5.13
C PHE A 286 -23.66 37.72 -6.54
N SER A 287 -24.67 38.57 -6.74
CA SER A 287 -24.96 39.21 -8.04
C SER A 287 -23.76 40.00 -8.59
N LYS A 288 -22.93 40.58 -7.69
CA LYS A 288 -21.70 41.29 -8.05
C LYS A 288 -20.54 40.36 -8.49
N ASN A 289 -20.66 39.06 -8.23
CA ASN A 289 -19.67 38.03 -8.63
C ASN A 289 -20.40 36.76 -9.09
N PRO A 290 -20.88 36.76 -10.35
CA PRO A 290 -21.66 35.63 -10.89
C PRO A 290 -20.90 34.29 -10.88
N ASP A 291 -19.57 34.31 -11.10
CA ASP A 291 -18.75 33.11 -11.05
C ASP A 291 -18.73 32.52 -9.65
N LEU A 292 -18.62 33.37 -8.62
CA LEU A 292 -18.68 32.92 -7.23
C LEU A 292 -20.06 32.39 -6.86
N ALA A 293 -21.14 32.96 -7.42
CA ALA A 293 -22.51 32.44 -7.26
C ALA A 293 -22.65 31.01 -7.79
N VAL A 294 -22.04 30.72 -8.95
CA VAL A 294 -22.01 29.36 -9.52
C VAL A 294 -21.27 28.41 -8.58
N GLN A 295 -20.09 28.78 -8.12
CA GLN A 295 -19.30 27.92 -7.22
C GLN A 295 -19.98 27.76 -5.84
N ARG A 296 -20.71 28.76 -5.35
CA ARG A 296 -21.57 28.67 -4.17
C ARG A 296 -22.63 27.59 -4.34
N ASP A 297 -23.33 27.58 -5.48
CA ASP A 297 -24.36 26.59 -5.76
C ASP A 297 -23.77 25.19 -5.84
N ILE A 298 -22.62 25.03 -6.49
CA ILE A 298 -21.89 23.76 -6.54
C ILE A 298 -21.50 23.30 -5.12
N PHE A 299 -21.04 24.19 -4.26
CA PHE A 299 -20.67 23.84 -2.88
C PHE A 299 -21.88 23.44 -2.03
N VAL A 300 -23.01 24.13 -2.19
CA VAL A 300 -24.29 23.76 -1.56
C VAL A 300 -24.72 22.39 -2.05
N PHE A 301 -24.70 22.12 -3.36
CA PHE A 301 -24.97 20.81 -3.93
C PHE A 301 -24.05 19.74 -3.35
N HIS A 302 -22.73 20.01 -3.32
CA HIS A 302 -21.72 19.11 -2.76
C HIS A 302 -22.04 18.74 -1.30
N SER A 303 -22.47 19.75 -0.50
CA SER A 303 -22.85 19.54 0.90
C SER A 303 -24.16 18.75 1.10
N LEU A 304 -24.97 18.61 0.04
CA LEU A 304 -26.22 17.84 0.05
C LEU A 304 -26.05 16.39 -0.48
N VAL A 305 -24.95 16.11 -1.18
CA VAL A 305 -24.69 14.77 -1.74
C VAL A 305 -23.50 14.06 -1.10
N GLY A 306 -22.59 14.79 -0.43
CA GLY A 306 -21.55 14.23 0.42
C GLY A 306 -20.46 13.41 -0.27
N CYS A 307 -20.38 13.39 -1.60
CA CYS A 307 -19.35 12.66 -2.35
C CYS A 307 -17.95 13.26 -2.14
N ARG A 308 -16.91 12.59 -2.61
CA ARG A 308 -15.57 13.21 -2.67
C ARG A 308 -15.51 14.20 -3.83
N VAL A 309 -14.75 15.28 -3.67
CA VAL A 309 -14.62 16.28 -4.74
C VAL A 309 -14.13 15.67 -6.06
N GLY A 310 -13.19 14.75 -6.03
CA GLY A 310 -12.74 14.06 -7.25
C GLY A 310 -13.84 13.19 -7.89
N ASP A 311 -14.80 12.69 -7.14
CA ASP A 311 -15.97 12.01 -7.69
C ASP A 311 -16.96 13.04 -8.26
N LEU A 312 -17.24 14.11 -7.52
CA LEU A 312 -18.13 15.20 -7.95
C LEU A 312 -17.72 15.77 -9.33
N LEU A 313 -16.45 16.11 -9.51
CA LEU A 313 -15.95 16.73 -10.73
C LEU A 313 -15.98 15.82 -11.97
N ARG A 314 -16.13 14.49 -11.75
CA ARG A 314 -16.27 13.52 -12.84
C ARG A 314 -17.71 13.19 -13.20
N MET A 315 -18.67 13.68 -12.40
CA MET A 315 -20.09 13.38 -12.63
C MET A 315 -20.62 14.07 -13.87
N THR A 316 -21.46 13.33 -14.56
CA THR A 316 -22.19 13.78 -15.74
C THR A 316 -23.71 13.74 -15.47
N LYS A 317 -24.49 14.26 -16.37
CA LYS A 317 -25.97 14.21 -16.27
C LYS A 317 -26.51 12.80 -16.15
N SER A 318 -25.82 11.80 -16.73
CA SER A 318 -26.20 10.39 -16.63
C SER A 318 -26.13 9.82 -15.22
N ASN A 319 -25.45 10.50 -14.29
CA ASN A 319 -25.45 10.11 -12.89
C ASN A 319 -26.76 10.42 -12.15
N VAL A 320 -27.64 11.22 -12.76
CA VAL A 320 -28.98 11.51 -12.21
C VAL A 320 -29.97 10.49 -12.75
N VAL A 321 -30.55 9.70 -11.86
CA VAL A 321 -31.51 8.64 -12.19
C VAL A 321 -32.91 9.10 -11.77
N ASP A 322 -33.88 9.01 -12.70
CA ASP A 322 -35.30 9.38 -12.53
C ASP A 322 -35.52 10.81 -12.00
N GLY A 323 -34.53 11.71 -12.13
CA GLY A 323 -34.57 13.03 -11.52
C GLY A 323 -34.66 13.02 -9.97
N LYS A 324 -34.50 11.84 -9.36
CA LYS A 324 -34.67 11.62 -7.92
C LYS A 324 -33.43 11.25 -7.18
N PHE A 325 -32.48 10.55 -7.84
CA PHE A 325 -31.31 9.97 -7.21
C PHE A 325 -30.04 10.39 -7.95
N LEU A 326 -28.94 10.56 -7.20
CA LEU A 326 -27.60 10.65 -7.74
C LEU A 326 -26.92 9.29 -7.54
N GLN A 327 -26.48 8.66 -8.64
CA GLN A 327 -25.80 7.36 -8.60
C GLN A 327 -24.39 7.45 -9.18
N TYR A 328 -23.41 6.89 -8.46
CA TYR A 328 -22.03 6.86 -8.92
C TYR A 328 -21.24 5.74 -8.24
N VAL A 329 -20.14 5.32 -8.87
CA VAL A 329 -19.15 4.44 -8.25
C VAL A 329 -18.01 5.30 -7.70
N ALA A 330 -17.76 5.21 -6.40
CA ALA A 330 -16.73 6.02 -5.76
C ALA A 330 -15.32 5.61 -6.23
N GLY A 331 -14.60 6.54 -6.87
CA GLY A 331 -13.31 6.26 -7.53
C GLY A 331 -12.25 5.66 -6.60
N LYS A 332 -12.20 6.07 -5.33
CA LYS A 332 -11.23 5.53 -4.36
C LYS A 332 -11.47 4.06 -3.98
N THR A 333 -12.71 3.60 -4.07
CA THR A 333 -13.12 2.24 -3.68
C THR A 333 -13.49 1.37 -4.89
N LYS A 334 -13.41 1.90 -6.10
CA LYS A 334 -13.79 1.21 -7.34
C LYS A 334 -13.15 -0.19 -7.46
N ASN A 335 -11.86 -0.28 -7.19
CA ASN A 335 -11.10 -1.53 -7.34
C ASN A 335 -11.31 -2.53 -6.18
N HIS A 336 -11.97 -2.11 -5.09
CA HIS A 336 -12.13 -2.95 -3.90
C HIS A 336 -13.57 -3.40 -3.67
N SER A 337 -14.55 -2.54 -3.97
CA SER A 337 -15.96 -2.86 -3.70
C SER A 337 -16.87 -2.76 -4.92
N GLY A 338 -16.52 -1.92 -5.92
CA GLY A 338 -17.38 -1.67 -7.08
C GLY A 338 -18.80 -1.20 -6.76
N ARG A 339 -19.11 -0.92 -5.47
CA ARG A 339 -20.45 -0.61 -4.99
C ARG A 339 -20.94 0.71 -5.57
N VAL A 340 -22.14 0.71 -6.13
CA VAL A 340 -22.86 1.92 -6.54
C VAL A 340 -23.34 2.66 -5.30
N VAL A 341 -22.98 3.93 -5.20
CA VAL A 341 -23.48 4.85 -4.17
C VAL A 341 -24.74 5.51 -4.73
N THR A 342 -25.84 5.47 -3.98
CA THR A 342 -27.11 6.09 -4.33
C THR A 342 -27.48 7.12 -3.28
N VAL A 343 -27.64 8.38 -3.70
CA VAL A 343 -28.00 9.51 -2.82
C VAL A 343 -29.31 10.11 -3.30
N PRO A 344 -30.38 10.12 -2.48
CA PRO A 344 -31.62 10.82 -2.81
C PRO A 344 -31.34 12.32 -2.92
N LEU A 345 -31.83 12.95 -3.98
CA LEU A 345 -31.63 14.38 -4.24
C LEU A 345 -32.57 15.24 -3.41
N HIS A 346 -32.01 16.07 -2.54
CA HIS A 346 -32.72 17.10 -1.81
C HIS A 346 -33.36 18.12 -2.77
N PRO A 347 -34.54 18.73 -2.45
CA PRO A 347 -35.19 19.72 -3.32
C PRO A 347 -34.26 20.85 -3.80
N THR A 348 -33.44 21.40 -2.92
CA THR A 348 -32.41 22.40 -3.28
C THR A 348 -31.39 21.86 -4.29
N ALA A 349 -30.96 20.60 -4.15
CA ALA A 349 -30.05 19.99 -5.11
C ALA A 349 -30.68 19.87 -6.50
N LYS A 350 -31.95 19.47 -6.56
CA LYS A 350 -32.73 19.42 -7.82
C LYS A 350 -32.88 20.81 -8.46
N ALA A 351 -33.15 21.84 -7.65
CA ALA A 351 -33.24 23.22 -8.14
C ALA A 351 -31.91 23.71 -8.74
N ILE A 352 -30.79 23.37 -8.10
CA ILE A 352 -29.45 23.70 -8.61
C ILE A 352 -29.20 22.96 -9.94
N LEU A 353 -29.47 21.68 -10.02
CA LEU A 353 -29.29 20.90 -11.27
C LEU A 353 -30.11 21.49 -12.41
N LYS A 354 -31.39 21.85 -12.17
CA LYS A 354 -32.24 22.48 -13.16
C LYS A 354 -31.67 23.84 -13.63
N ARG A 355 -31.14 24.66 -12.70
CA ARG A 355 -30.54 25.97 -13.02
C ARG A 355 -29.41 25.87 -14.03
N TYR A 356 -28.56 24.85 -13.89
CA TYR A 356 -27.36 24.68 -14.73
C TYR A 356 -27.50 23.64 -15.83
N GLU A 357 -28.68 23.11 -16.06
CA GLU A 357 -28.94 22.03 -17.04
C GLU A 357 -28.44 22.37 -18.45
N LYS A 358 -28.64 23.61 -18.90
CA LYS A 358 -28.25 24.06 -20.23
C LYS A 358 -26.78 24.54 -20.33
N VAL A 359 -26.17 24.92 -19.22
CA VAL A 359 -24.83 25.55 -19.19
C VAL A 359 -23.71 24.53 -19.00
N ALA A 360 -23.99 23.42 -18.32
CA ALA A 360 -22.98 22.45 -17.93
C ALA A 360 -22.49 21.53 -19.05
N GLY A 361 -23.07 21.59 -20.27
CA GLY A 361 -22.81 20.60 -21.32
C GLY A 361 -23.14 19.19 -20.84
N ASP A 362 -22.25 18.22 -21.03
CA ASP A 362 -22.43 16.85 -20.53
C ASP A 362 -22.12 16.67 -19.05
N LYS A 363 -21.38 17.60 -18.45
CA LYS A 363 -21.07 17.58 -17.03
C LYS A 363 -22.33 17.81 -16.19
N LEU A 364 -22.29 17.31 -14.96
CA LEU A 364 -23.41 17.48 -14.03
C LEU A 364 -23.61 18.96 -13.66
N LEU A 365 -22.53 19.71 -13.45
CA LEU A 365 -22.51 21.12 -13.08
C LEU A 365 -21.29 21.81 -13.77
N PRO A 366 -21.26 23.15 -13.90
CA PRO A 366 -20.16 23.89 -14.51
C PRO A 366 -18.94 23.96 -13.58
N PHE A 367 -18.22 22.86 -13.45
CA PHE A 367 -17.07 22.71 -12.56
C PHE A 367 -15.85 23.49 -13.05
N VAL A 368 -15.07 23.99 -12.09
CA VAL A 368 -13.72 24.54 -12.26
C VAL A 368 -12.66 23.56 -11.72
N SER A 369 -11.37 23.92 -11.79
CA SER A 369 -10.30 23.12 -11.16
C SER A 369 -10.50 23.06 -9.64
N ILE A 370 -9.94 22.00 -9.01
CA ILE A 370 -10.05 21.81 -7.55
C ILE A 370 -9.46 22.98 -6.80
N ASP A 371 -8.33 23.52 -7.27
CA ASP A 371 -7.64 24.64 -6.60
C ASP A 371 -8.51 25.89 -6.65
N LYS A 372 -8.99 26.27 -7.84
CA LYS A 372 -9.90 27.41 -7.99
C LYS A 372 -11.19 27.22 -7.18
N TYR A 373 -11.74 26.01 -7.15
CA TYR A 373 -12.91 25.71 -6.34
C TYR A 373 -12.66 25.89 -4.84
N ASN A 374 -11.49 25.46 -4.33
CA ASN A 374 -11.12 25.67 -2.94
C ASN A 374 -10.95 27.16 -2.60
N ASP A 375 -10.41 27.95 -3.50
CA ASP A 375 -10.27 29.41 -3.31
C ASP A 375 -11.64 30.10 -3.29
N CYS A 376 -12.53 29.74 -4.21
CA CYS A 376 -13.92 30.22 -4.20
C CYS A 376 -14.65 29.85 -2.88
N ILE A 377 -14.41 28.65 -2.33
CA ILE A 377 -15.02 28.25 -1.05
C ILE A 377 -14.59 29.17 0.08
N LYS A 378 -13.31 29.50 0.17
CA LYS A 378 -12.81 30.44 1.18
C LYS A 378 -13.41 31.84 0.99
N GLU A 379 -13.46 32.31 -0.25
CA GLU A 379 -14.01 33.61 -0.61
C GLU A 379 -15.50 33.73 -0.25
N MET A 380 -16.31 32.70 -0.55
CA MET A 380 -17.75 32.74 -0.22
C MET A 380 -18.01 32.76 1.28
N PHE A 381 -17.19 32.11 2.11
CA PHE A 381 -17.32 32.21 3.56
C PHE A 381 -16.93 33.62 4.07
N LYS A 382 -15.88 34.24 3.52
CA LYS A 382 -15.52 35.62 3.82
C LYS A 382 -16.61 36.62 3.44
N ALA A 383 -17.27 36.38 2.29
CA ALA A 383 -18.35 37.23 1.79
C ALA A 383 -19.65 37.15 2.61
N VAL A 384 -19.80 36.10 3.43
CA VAL A 384 -21.00 35.88 4.27
C VAL A 384 -20.59 35.79 5.75
N PRO A 385 -20.25 36.88 6.43
CA PRO A 385 -19.71 36.87 7.80
C PRO A 385 -20.57 36.14 8.82
N LYS A 386 -21.90 36.11 8.60
CA LYS A 386 -22.87 35.44 9.50
C LYS A 386 -22.69 33.91 9.57
N ILE A 387 -21.90 33.30 8.66
CA ILE A 387 -21.59 31.87 8.65
C ILE A 387 -20.10 31.60 8.81
N ASP A 388 -19.26 32.61 8.85
CA ASP A 388 -17.80 32.51 9.02
C ASP A 388 -17.44 32.38 10.51
N HIS A 389 -17.88 31.28 11.12
CA HIS A 389 -17.67 31.04 12.55
C HIS A 389 -16.20 30.72 12.86
N VAL A 390 -15.80 31.07 14.10
CA VAL A 390 -14.53 30.61 14.65
C VAL A 390 -14.66 29.11 15.00
N VAL A 391 -13.68 28.33 14.57
CA VAL A 391 -13.56 26.90 14.89
C VAL A 391 -12.20 26.62 15.52
N THR A 392 -12.17 25.69 16.46
CA THR A 392 -10.92 25.20 17.03
C THR A 392 -10.41 24.07 16.17
N ILE A 393 -9.20 24.18 15.69
CA ILE A 393 -8.50 23.14 14.92
C ILE A 393 -7.23 22.72 15.64
N LEU A 394 -6.77 21.51 15.36
CA LEU A 394 -5.43 21.09 15.70
C LEU A 394 -4.49 21.54 14.57
N ASP A 395 -3.53 22.41 14.88
CA ASP A 395 -2.54 22.83 13.89
C ASP A 395 -1.74 21.61 13.40
N PRO A 396 -1.68 21.34 12.09
CA PRO A 396 -1.08 20.12 11.57
C PRO A 396 0.44 20.03 11.76
N VAL A 397 1.09 21.16 12.03
CA VAL A 397 2.55 21.26 12.21
C VAL A 397 2.91 21.21 13.69
N THR A 398 2.32 22.11 14.50
CA THR A 398 2.66 22.25 15.93
C THR A 398 1.88 21.32 16.84
N ARG A 399 0.75 20.78 16.35
CA ARG A 399 -0.23 20.01 17.13
C ARG A 399 -0.84 20.76 18.31
N LEU A 400 -0.73 22.08 18.31
CA LEU A 400 -1.41 22.93 19.26
C LEU A 400 -2.81 23.30 18.77
N GLU A 401 -3.70 23.54 19.71
CA GLU A 401 -5.02 24.08 19.38
C GLU A 401 -4.90 25.50 18.83
N LYS A 402 -5.62 25.76 17.75
CA LYS A 402 -5.68 27.08 17.13
C LYS A 402 -7.13 27.43 16.81
N GLN A 403 -7.53 28.64 17.17
CA GLN A 403 -8.79 29.19 16.76
C GLN A 403 -8.65 29.94 15.44
N VAL A 404 -9.47 29.58 14.47
CA VAL A 404 -9.44 30.15 13.11
C VAL A 404 -10.85 30.33 12.58
N LYS A 405 -11.06 31.28 11.66
CA LYS A 405 -12.34 31.39 10.95
C LYS A 405 -12.51 30.25 9.94
N LEU A 406 -13.76 29.86 9.67
CA LEU A 406 -14.05 28.84 8.65
C LEU A 406 -13.46 29.21 7.29
N SER A 407 -13.49 30.48 6.90
CA SER A 407 -12.91 30.98 5.66
C SER A 407 -11.40 30.72 5.51
N GLU A 408 -10.67 30.55 6.60
CA GLU A 408 -9.25 30.25 6.54
C GLU A 408 -8.97 28.76 6.23
N VAL A 409 -9.86 27.88 6.67
CA VAL A 409 -9.67 26.42 6.62
C VAL A 409 -10.68 25.69 5.74
N ALA A 410 -11.66 26.42 5.20
CA ALA A 410 -12.66 25.87 4.31
C ALA A 410 -12.04 25.30 3.03
N SER A 411 -12.56 24.16 2.60
CA SER A 411 -12.15 23.49 1.38
C SER A 411 -13.28 22.60 0.85
N SER A 412 -13.13 22.06 -0.33
CA SER A 412 -14.08 21.13 -0.93
C SER A 412 -14.40 19.92 -0.04
N HIS A 413 -13.44 19.46 0.78
CA HIS A 413 -13.68 18.37 1.73
C HIS A 413 -14.73 18.73 2.80
N MET A 414 -14.91 20.04 3.08
CA MET A 414 -15.92 20.49 4.02
C MET A 414 -17.35 20.24 3.53
N GLY A 415 -17.61 20.22 2.21
CA GLY A 415 -18.91 19.81 1.67
C GLY A 415 -19.28 18.38 2.13
N ARG A 416 -18.35 17.44 2.05
CA ARG A 416 -18.53 16.08 2.54
C ARG A 416 -18.62 16.01 4.07
N ARG A 417 -17.81 16.77 4.79
CA ARG A 417 -17.89 16.87 6.26
C ARG A 417 -19.27 17.39 6.69
N ASN A 418 -19.79 18.39 5.97
CA ASN A 418 -21.09 18.95 6.22
C ASN A 418 -22.21 17.90 6.06
N PHE A 419 -22.19 17.14 4.97
CA PHE A 419 -23.15 16.05 4.75
C PHE A 419 -23.12 15.03 5.88
N CYS A 420 -21.95 14.44 6.14
CA CYS A 420 -21.80 13.38 7.13
C CYS A 420 -22.07 13.90 8.56
N GLY A 421 -21.56 15.09 8.91
CA GLY A 421 -21.69 15.65 10.24
C GLY A 421 -23.12 16.03 10.59
N ASN A 422 -23.85 16.69 9.68
CA ASN A 422 -25.25 17.04 9.92
C ASN A 422 -26.18 15.81 9.98
N LEU A 423 -25.92 14.76 9.20
CA LEU A 423 -26.67 13.50 9.30
C LEU A 423 -26.39 12.80 10.64
N TYR A 424 -25.13 12.79 11.07
CA TYR A 424 -24.75 12.24 12.37
C TYR A 424 -25.43 13.00 13.53
N GLU A 425 -25.43 14.35 13.49
CA GLU A 425 -26.13 15.18 14.49
C GLU A 425 -27.66 14.95 14.49
N ALA A 426 -28.22 14.61 13.33
CA ALA A 426 -29.63 14.25 13.20
C ALA A 426 -29.95 12.86 13.75
N GLY A 427 -28.94 12.09 14.22
CA GLY A 427 -29.12 10.78 14.86
C GLY A 427 -29.06 9.58 13.91
N PHE A 428 -28.68 9.76 12.64
CA PHE A 428 -28.51 8.65 11.71
C PHE A 428 -27.25 7.83 12.03
N ARG A 429 -27.33 6.52 11.81
CA ARG A 429 -26.23 5.60 12.09
C ARG A 429 -25.10 5.75 11.06
N ASP A 430 -23.89 5.47 11.48
CA ASP A 430 -22.70 5.50 10.61
C ASP A 430 -22.84 4.64 9.35
N ALA A 431 -23.49 3.47 9.45
CA ALA A 431 -23.72 2.58 8.33
C ALA A 431 -24.63 3.23 7.26
N ASP A 432 -25.67 3.93 7.70
CA ASP A 432 -26.62 4.60 6.81
C ASP A 432 -25.93 5.79 6.10
N ILE A 433 -25.15 6.58 6.85
CA ILE A 433 -24.34 7.69 6.29
C ILE A 433 -23.25 7.17 5.35
N ALA A 434 -22.62 6.04 5.70
CA ALA A 434 -21.59 5.42 4.87
C ALA A 434 -22.12 4.98 3.51
N SER A 435 -23.35 4.42 3.48
CA SER A 435 -24.01 3.95 2.26
C SER A 435 -24.19 5.07 1.23
N MET A 436 -24.51 6.29 1.69
CA MET A 436 -24.73 7.45 0.84
C MET A 436 -23.47 8.24 0.54
N SER A 437 -22.47 8.18 1.41
CA SER A 437 -21.24 8.96 1.23
C SER A 437 -20.10 8.19 0.52
N GLY A 438 -20.27 6.89 0.21
CA GLY A 438 -19.27 6.06 -0.45
C GLY A 438 -18.07 5.76 0.46
N HIS A 439 -18.28 5.60 1.78
CA HIS A 439 -17.33 4.95 2.67
C HIS A 439 -17.47 3.43 2.54
N ALA A 440 -16.36 2.72 2.70
CA ALA A 440 -16.41 1.28 2.83
C ALA A 440 -17.16 0.90 4.12
N GLU A 441 -17.90 -0.19 4.08
CA GLU A 441 -18.58 -0.73 5.24
C GLU A 441 -17.57 -1.05 6.36
N GLY A 442 -17.91 -0.71 7.61
CA GLY A 442 -16.99 -0.86 8.74
C GLY A 442 -15.78 0.09 8.76
N SER A 443 -15.69 1.03 7.81
CA SER A 443 -14.57 1.97 7.72
C SER A 443 -14.50 2.88 8.94
N ARG A 444 -13.37 2.81 9.67
CA ARG A 444 -13.05 3.78 10.74
C ARG A 444 -12.96 5.23 10.25
N ALA A 445 -12.92 5.46 8.93
CA ALA A 445 -12.83 6.82 8.38
C ALA A 445 -14.11 7.63 8.62
N ILE A 446 -15.28 6.99 8.77
CA ILE A 446 -16.53 7.69 9.04
C ILE A 446 -16.55 8.29 10.45
N SER A 447 -15.91 7.65 11.42
CA SER A 447 -15.82 8.19 12.79
C SER A 447 -15.13 9.56 12.86
N ARG A 448 -14.33 9.91 11.84
CA ARG A 448 -13.69 11.23 11.73
C ARG A 448 -14.67 12.38 11.46
N TYR A 449 -15.93 12.08 11.14
CA TYR A 449 -16.97 13.07 10.90
C TYR A 449 -17.91 13.22 12.11
N ARG A 450 -17.72 12.40 13.15
CA ARG A 450 -18.52 12.46 14.36
C ARG A 450 -18.16 13.69 15.17
N LYS A 451 -19.07 14.59 15.31
CA LYS A 451 -19.01 15.71 16.25
C LYS A 451 -20.34 15.77 16.97
N VAL A 452 -20.35 15.58 18.27
CA VAL A 452 -21.53 15.78 19.09
C VAL A 452 -21.66 17.30 19.33
N SER A 453 -22.81 17.87 18.97
CA SER A 453 -23.05 19.30 19.16
C SER A 453 -23.08 19.65 20.65
N GLU A 454 -22.71 20.89 20.97
CA GLU A 454 -22.77 21.39 22.36
C GLU A 454 -24.18 21.31 22.91
N LYS A 455 -25.19 21.56 22.07
CA LYS A 455 -26.60 21.38 22.43
C LYS A 455 -26.92 19.96 22.83
N THR A 456 -26.41 18.97 22.13
CA THR A 456 -26.59 17.56 22.47
C THR A 456 -25.84 17.22 23.76
N LYS A 457 -24.61 17.69 23.92
CA LYS A 457 -23.84 17.54 25.16
C LYS A 457 -24.59 18.13 26.36
N GLN A 458 -25.13 19.34 26.20
CA GLN A 458 -25.92 19.98 27.23
C GLN A 458 -27.16 19.17 27.60
N LYS A 459 -27.87 18.61 26.60
CA LYS A 459 -28.98 17.70 26.88
C LYS A 459 -28.55 16.46 27.67
N MET A 460 -27.38 15.87 27.30
CA MET A 460 -26.84 14.72 28.03
C MET A 460 -26.52 15.06 29.48
N ILE A 461 -25.88 16.22 29.74
CA ILE A 461 -25.59 16.65 31.10
C ILE A 461 -26.87 16.97 31.86
N ASN A 462 -27.85 17.61 31.24
CA ASN A 462 -29.15 17.91 31.88
C ASN A 462 -30.00 16.65 32.14
N SER A 463 -29.62 15.50 31.62
CA SER A 463 -30.29 14.20 31.89
C SER A 463 -29.67 13.42 33.05
N LEU A 464 -28.56 13.90 33.64
CA LEU A 464 -27.95 13.38 34.86
C LEU A 464 -28.62 13.94 36.10
#